data_d74500a82b2d13727d66f16add04465a
#
_entry.id   d74500a82b2d13727d66f16add04465a
#
_cell.length_a   1.000
_cell.length_b   1.000
_cell.length_c   1.000
_cell.angle_alpha   90.00
_cell.angle_beta   90.00
_cell.angle_gamma   90.00
#
_symmetry.space_group_name_H-M   'P 1'
#
loop_
_entity.id
_entity.type
_entity.pdbx_description
1 polymer ?
#
loop_
_entity_poly.entity_id
_entity_poly.type
_entity_poly.pdbx_seq_one_letter_code
_entity_poly.pdbx_strand_id
1 'polypeptide(L)'
;MPRISPDREAAVRDRIIRAALDVFAEKGYRGATIADVVRRSGLSVGAIYTHFSGKEALFLQSCDHVSGRGLEELATRLSPATSVAERLRLAIELYIESIDQFEDEAGQVALLAAWAEAEAEPGVREMLVRRRERLVGAAHMLIQDGVSQGELPAWLDVDGIARAFLAMLDGLLLQRVEAGAAYRPADTLRRATAMLDVLLAAARADGPAEAPARPAAAGHPVAAPSA
;
A
#
# COMPACT_ATOMS: atom_id res chain seq x y z
N MET A 1 -3.38 -10.67 -37.98
CA MET A 1 -4.25 -9.96 -37.03
C MET A 1 -3.54 -8.69 -36.57
N PRO A 2 -4.17 -7.51 -36.61
CA PRO A 2 -3.51 -6.29 -36.14
C PRO A 2 -3.18 -6.44 -34.65
N ARG A 3 -1.92 -6.21 -34.29
CA ARG A 3 -1.46 -6.14 -32.89
C ARG A 3 -2.15 -4.93 -32.25
N ILE A 4 -2.87 -5.16 -31.15
CA ILE A 4 -3.42 -4.09 -30.32
C ILE A 4 -2.23 -3.28 -29.82
N SER A 5 -2.29 -1.94 -29.91
CA SER A 5 -1.19 -1.10 -29.43
C SER A 5 -1.05 -1.27 -27.91
N PRO A 6 0.17 -1.20 -27.33
CA PRO A 6 0.39 -1.29 -25.88
C PRO A 6 -0.48 -0.32 -25.08
N ASP A 7 -0.70 0.90 -25.59
CA ASP A 7 -1.54 1.90 -24.94
C ASP A 7 -3.01 1.49 -24.85
N ARG A 8 -3.51 0.83 -25.91
CA ARG A 8 -4.89 0.33 -25.92
C ARG A 8 -5.08 -0.86 -24.99
N GLU A 9 -4.06 -1.71 -24.88
CA GLU A 9 -4.04 -2.83 -23.94
C GLU A 9 -4.03 -2.33 -22.49
N ALA A 10 -3.20 -1.33 -22.17
CA ALA A 10 -3.16 -0.68 -20.89
C ALA A 10 -4.51 -0.02 -20.54
N ALA A 11 -5.12 0.71 -21.46
CA ALA A 11 -6.42 1.35 -21.24
C ALA A 11 -7.54 0.33 -20.97
N VAL A 12 -7.52 -0.82 -21.66
CA VAL A 12 -8.47 -1.92 -21.39
C VAL A 12 -8.26 -2.51 -20.01
N ARG A 13 -7.00 -2.76 -19.64
CA ARG A 13 -6.64 -3.29 -18.33
C ARG A 13 -7.08 -2.34 -17.20
N ASP A 14 -6.85 -1.05 -17.33
CA ASP A 14 -7.27 -0.03 -16.37
C ASP A 14 -8.80 0.03 -16.23
N ARG A 15 -9.53 -0.08 -17.32
CA ARG A 15 -11.00 -0.13 -17.32
C ARG A 15 -11.53 -1.35 -16.56
N ILE A 16 -10.88 -2.52 -16.73
CA ILE A 16 -11.24 -3.73 -15.99
C ILE A 16 -10.98 -3.53 -14.49
N ILE A 17 -9.81 -2.99 -14.12
CA ILE A 17 -9.42 -2.76 -12.73
C ILE A 17 -10.40 -1.80 -12.03
N ARG A 18 -10.75 -0.67 -12.64
CA ARG A 18 -11.74 0.26 -12.07
C ARG A 18 -13.09 -0.40 -11.84
N ALA A 19 -13.60 -1.12 -12.86
CA ALA A 19 -14.85 -1.85 -12.71
C ALA A 19 -14.80 -2.93 -11.62
N ALA A 20 -13.64 -3.57 -11.45
CA ALA A 20 -13.44 -4.56 -10.40
C ALA A 20 -13.41 -3.93 -9.00
N LEU A 21 -12.73 -2.79 -8.84
CA LEU A 21 -12.70 -2.03 -7.58
C LEU A 21 -14.12 -1.66 -7.14
N ASP A 22 -14.95 -1.10 -8.04
CA ASP A 22 -16.35 -0.78 -7.76
C ASP A 22 -17.14 -2.03 -7.31
N VAL A 23 -16.99 -3.14 -8.05
CA VAL A 23 -17.72 -4.39 -7.74
C VAL A 23 -17.27 -4.97 -6.40
N PHE A 24 -15.97 -4.95 -6.10
CA PHE A 24 -15.45 -5.42 -4.81
C PHE A 24 -15.89 -4.52 -3.66
N ALA A 25 -15.97 -3.22 -3.86
CA ALA A 25 -16.49 -2.30 -2.85
C ALA A 25 -17.97 -2.53 -2.56
N GLU A 26 -18.80 -2.72 -3.60
CA GLU A 26 -20.22 -2.92 -3.45
C GLU A 26 -20.59 -4.28 -2.83
N LYS A 27 -19.85 -5.34 -3.16
CA LYS A 27 -20.23 -6.73 -2.88
C LYS A 27 -19.29 -7.49 -1.96
N GLY A 28 -18.17 -6.88 -1.57
CA GLY A 28 -17.06 -7.56 -0.91
C GLY A 28 -16.35 -8.53 -1.85
N TYR A 29 -15.22 -9.11 -1.42
CA TYR A 29 -14.48 -10.08 -2.22
C TYR A 29 -15.32 -11.34 -2.51
N ARG A 30 -16.02 -11.87 -1.47
CA ARG A 30 -16.78 -13.12 -1.61
C ARG A 30 -17.97 -13.00 -2.52
N GLY A 31 -18.74 -11.92 -2.39
CA GLY A 31 -19.97 -11.66 -3.15
C GLY A 31 -19.74 -11.24 -4.59
N ALA A 32 -18.55 -10.74 -4.92
CA ALA A 32 -18.18 -10.29 -6.25
C ALA A 32 -17.93 -11.49 -7.22
N THR A 33 -18.35 -11.33 -8.47
CA THR A 33 -18.12 -12.32 -9.54
C THR A 33 -17.50 -11.66 -10.78
N ILE A 34 -16.81 -12.44 -11.61
CA ILE A 34 -16.32 -11.97 -12.92
C ILE A 34 -17.48 -11.48 -13.79
N ALA A 35 -18.67 -12.09 -13.71
CA ALA A 35 -19.85 -11.64 -14.44
C ALA A 35 -20.30 -10.22 -14.02
N ASP A 36 -20.14 -9.86 -12.76
CA ASP A 36 -20.42 -8.50 -12.28
C ASP A 36 -19.44 -7.49 -12.89
N VAL A 37 -18.15 -7.85 -12.96
CA VAL A 37 -17.11 -7.01 -13.57
C VAL A 37 -17.34 -6.85 -15.07
N VAL A 38 -17.76 -7.92 -15.77
CA VAL A 38 -18.16 -7.87 -17.19
C VAL A 38 -19.29 -6.84 -17.37
N ARG A 39 -20.33 -6.94 -16.56
CA ARG A 39 -21.48 -6.04 -16.62
C ARG A 39 -21.08 -4.58 -16.32
N ARG A 40 -20.24 -4.36 -15.32
CA ARG A 40 -19.77 -3.03 -14.91
C ARG A 40 -18.81 -2.42 -15.94
N SER A 41 -17.86 -3.21 -16.45
CA SER A 41 -16.87 -2.75 -17.41
C SER A 41 -17.42 -2.60 -18.83
N GLY A 42 -18.51 -3.29 -19.17
CA GLY A 42 -19.03 -3.36 -20.55
C GLY A 42 -18.10 -4.10 -21.53
N LEU A 43 -17.18 -4.91 -20.98
CA LEU A 43 -16.26 -5.74 -21.80
C LEU A 43 -16.74 -7.18 -21.84
N SER A 44 -16.24 -7.98 -22.80
CA SER A 44 -16.55 -9.40 -22.85
C SER A 44 -15.82 -10.20 -21.77
N VAL A 45 -16.37 -11.35 -21.39
CA VAL A 45 -15.72 -12.32 -20.48
C VAL A 45 -14.31 -12.67 -20.98
N GLY A 46 -14.17 -12.90 -22.30
CA GLY A 46 -12.89 -13.21 -22.94
C GLY A 46 -11.87 -12.08 -22.78
N ALA A 47 -12.30 -10.82 -22.86
CA ALA A 47 -11.41 -9.68 -22.64
C ALA A 47 -10.86 -9.66 -21.20
N ILE A 48 -11.69 -9.99 -20.20
CA ILE A 48 -11.23 -10.05 -18.81
C ILE A 48 -10.21 -11.19 -18.62
N TYR A 49 -10.51 -12.40 -19.14
CA TYR A 49 -9.61 -13.54 -19.01
C TYR A 49 -8.31 -13.41 -19.82
N THR A 50 -8.25 -12.50 -20.79
CA THR A 50 -6.99 -12.16 -21.49
C THR A 50 -6.01 -11.46 -20.56
N HIS A 51 -6.51 -10.65 -19.60
CA HIS A 51 -5.69 -9.85 -18.70
C HIS A 51 -5.53 -10.46 -17.31
N PHE A 52 -6.50 -11.25 -16.84
CA PHE A 52 -6.56 -11.77 -15.47
C PHE A 52 -6.99 -13.24 -15.48
N SER A 53 -6.24 -14.09 -14.80
CA SER A 53 -6.51 -15.54 -14.73
C SER A 53 -7.77 -15.92 -13.93
N GLY A 54 -8.36 -14.98 -13.19
CA GLY A 54 -9.55 -15.18 -12.39
C GLY A 54 -9.80 -14.06 -11.40
N LYS A 55 -10.82 -14.23 -10.56
CA LYS A 55 -11.26 -13.24 -9.57
C LYS A 55 -10.14 -12.86 -8.59
N GLU A 56 -9.40 -13.85 -8.10
CA GLU A 56 -8.28 -13.64 -7.19
C GLU A 56 -7.21 -12.77 -7.85
N ALA A 57 -6.70 -13.14 -9.02
CA ALA A 57 -5.69 -12.36 -9.75
C ALA A 57 -6.18 -10.94 -10.07
N LEU A 58 -7.45 -10.77 -10.42
CA LEU A 58 -8.06 -9.46 -10.66
C LEU A 58 -8.08 -8.62 -9.41
N PHE A 59 -8.55 -9.17 -8.28
CA PHE A 59 -8.58 -8.50 -7.00
C PHE A 59 -7.17 -8.06 -6.55
N LEU A 60 -6.18 -8.97 -6.68
CA LEU A 60 -4.77 -8.73 -6.39
C LEU A 60 -4.24 -7.52 -7.12
N GLN A 61 -4.40 -7.55 -8.45
CA GLN A 61 -3.89 -6.51 -9.31
C GLN A 61 -4.65 -5.19 -9.14
N SER A 62 -5.92 -5.25 -8.72
CA SER A 62 -6.68 -4.06 -8.36
C SER A 62 -6.12 -3.41 -7.09
N CYS A 63 -5.81 -4.18 -6.05
CA CYS A 63 -5.14 -3.68 -4.86
C CYS A 63 -3.72 -3.14 -5.16
N ASP A 64 -2.96 -3.83 -6.01
CA ASP A 64 -1.63 -3.38 -6.44
C ASP A 64 -1.70 -2.10 -7.28
N HIS A 65 -2.71 -1.95 -8.13
CA HIS A 65 -2.91 -0.74 -8.93
C HIS A 65 -3.13 0.49 -8.05
N VAL A 66 -3.93 0.36 -7.00
CA VAL A 66 -4.15 1.42 -6.00
C VAL A 66 -2.83 1.86 -5.33
N SER A 67 -1.94 0.90 -5.05
CA SER A 67 -0.70 1.17 -4.28
C SER A 67 0.53 1.37 -5.16
N GLY A 68 0.56 0.74 -6.32
CA GLY A 68 1.74 0.71 -7.21
C GLY A 68 2.01 2.05 -7.87
N ARG A 69 0.96 2.81 -8.19
CA ARG A 69 1.10 4.15 -8.80
C ARG A 69 1.88 5.10 -7.89
N GLY A 70 1.64 5.06 -6.59
CA GLY A 70 2.37 5.88 -5.63
C GLY A 70 3.87 5.53 -5.56
N LEU A 71 4.22 4.24 -5.61
CA LEU A 71 5.63 3.81 -5.59
C LEU A 71 6.37 4.16 -6.90
N GLU A 72 5.75 4.00 -8.06
CA GLU A 72 6.33 4.38 -9.35
C GLU A 72 6.53 5.90 -9.42
N GLU A 73 5.55 6.66 -8.97
CA GLU A 73 5.63 8.11 -8.92
C GLU A 73 6.70 8.58 -7.93
N LEU A 74 6.79 7.96 -6.75
CA LEU A 74 7.86 8.20 -5.80
C LEU A 74 9.23 7.98 -6.46
N ALA A 75 9.43 6.85 -7.12
CA ALA A 75 10.68 6.53 -7.80
C ALA A 75 11.04 7.55 -8.89
N THR A 76 10.06 8.10 -9.62
CA THR A 76 10.29 9.11 -10.66
C THR A 76 10.56 10.51 -10.11
N ARG A 77 9.97 10.86 -8.96
CA ARG A 77 10.15 12.18 -8.30
C ARG A 77 11.37 12.25 -7.39
N LEU A 78 11.95 11.08 -7.01
CA LEU A 78 13.15 11.04 -6.18
C LEU A 78 14.40 11.44 -6.99
N SER A 79 15.15 12.41 -6.47
CA SER A 79 16.48 12.77 -6.94
C SER A 79 17.53 12.14 -6.01
N PRO A 80 18.71 11.73 -6.52
CA PRO A 80 19.84 11.29 -5.67
C PRO A 80 20.31 12.34 -4.67
N ALA A 81 20.06 13.63 -4.95
CA ALA A 81 20.41 14.74 -4.06
C ALA A 81 19.35 15.03 -2.97
N THR A 82 18.23 14.31 -2.96
CA THR A 82 17.12 14.54 -2.02
C THR A 82 17.43 13.86 -0.69
N SER A 83 17.33 14.58 0.43
CA SER A 83 17.54 14.03 1.77
C SER A 83 16.52 12.94 2.11
N VAL A 84 16.87 12.03 3.03
CA VAL A 84 15.93 10.99 3.50
C VAL A 84 14.64 11.61 4.07
N ALA A 85 14.75 12.75 4.76
CA ALA A 85 13.60 13.47 5.31
C ALA A 85 12.64 13.94 4.22
N GLU A 86 13.15 14.51 3.13
CA GLU A 86 12.36 14.96 1.99
C GLU A 86 11.72 13.78 1.24
N ARG A 87 12.46 12.67 1.09
CA ARG A 87 11.96 11.42 0.47
C ARG A 87 10.81 10.82 1.27
N LEU A 88 10.92 10.78 2.60
CA LEU A 88 9.84 10.30 3.49
C LEU A 88 8.62 11.23 3.46
N ARG A 89 8.81 12.56 3.44
CA ARG A 89 7.71 13.51 3.27
C ARG A 89 7.00 13.32 1.94
N LEU A 90 7.75 13.18 0.85
CA LEU A 90 7.19 12.91 -0.47
C LEU A 90 6.40 11.59 -0.49
N ALA A 91 6.90 10.55 0.18
CA ALA A 91 6.17 9.27 0.29
C ALA A 91 4.81 9.45 1.01
N ILE A 92 4.76 10.24 2.09
CA ILE A 92 3.51 10.57 2.79
C ILE A 92 2.58 11.38 1.89
N GLU A 93 3.10 12.39 1.20
CA GLU A 93 2.34 13.26 0.29
C GLU A 93 1.68 12.43 -0.82
N LEU A 94 2.47 11.64 -1.54
CA LEU A 94 1.98 10.78 -2.61
C LEU A 94 0.98 9.73 -2.12
N TYR A 95 1.19 9.22 -0.91
CA TYR A 95 0.23 8.29 -0.31
C TYR A 95 -1.11 8.98 -0.02
N ILE A 96 -1.09 10.18 0.58
CA ILE A 96 -2.30 10.95 0.86
C ILE A 96 -2.98 11.38 -0.45
N GLU A 97 -2.23 11.82 -1.46
CA GLU A 97 -2.76 12.11 -2.80
C GLU A 97 -3.42 10.88 -3.42
N SER A 98 -2.78 9.71 -3.30
CA SER A 98 -3.34 8.46 -3.83
C SER A 98 -4.63 8.05 -3.16
N ILE A 99 -4.77 8.31 -1.86
CA ILE A 99 -6.00 8.09 -1.10
C ILE A 99 -7.10 9.07 -1.50
N ASP A 100 -6.75 10.33 -1.78
CA ASP A 100 -7.71 11.39 -2.10
C ASP A 100 -8.18 11.34 -3.55
N GLN A 101 -7.33 10.89 -4.48
CA GLN A 101 -7.66 10.72 -5.90
C GLN A 101 -8.71 9.61 -6.17
N PHE A 102 -8.98 8.76 -5.19
CA PHE A 102 -10.17 7.92 -5.23
C PHE A 102 -11.40 8.81 -4.95
N GLU A 103 -11.84 9.54 -5.97
CA GLU A 103 -13.12 10.27 -5.94
C GLU A 103 -14.29 9.36 -5.55
N ASP A 104 -14.15 8.05 -5.81
CA ASP A 104 -15.02 7.01 -5.30
C ASP A 104 -14.42 6.37 -4.03
N GLU A 105 -15.14 6.41 -2.93
CA GLU A 105 -14.88 5.65 -1.70
C GLU A 105 -14.65 4.13 -1.97
N ALA A 106 -15.02 3.69 -3.16
CA ALA A 106 -15.05 2.31 -3.61
C ALA A 106 -13.69 1.60 -3.49
N GLY A 107 -12.60 2.19 -3.97
CA GLY A 107 -11.28 1.54 -3.93
C GLY A 107 -10.70 1.41 -2.53
N GLN A 108 -10.97 2.37 -1.65
CA GLN A 108 -10.52 2.37 -0.25
C GLN A 108 -11.33 1.37 0.57
N VAL A 109 -12.65 1.36 0.40
CA VAL A 109 -13.55 0.40 1.04
C VAL A 109 -13.21 -1.02 0.58
N ALA A 110 -12.89 -1.22 -0.71
CA ALA A 110 -12.48 -2.53 -1.23
C ALA A 110 -11.21 -3.05 -0.55
N LEU A 111 -10.21 -2.20 -0.31
CA LEU A 111 -8.98 -2.60 0.36
C LEU A 111 -9.24 -2.97 1.83
N LEU A 112 -10.07 -2.22 2.55
CA LEU A 112 -10.46 -2.52 3.93
C LEU A 112 -11.33 -3.77 4.01
N ALA A 113 -12.28 -3.95 3.08
CA ALA A 113 -13.06 -5.16 2.97
C ALA A 113 -12.18 -6.39 2.70
N ALA A 114 -11.15 -6.24 1.87
CA ALA A 114 -10.16 -7.29 1.62
C ALA A 114 -9.41 -7.69 2.90
N TRP A 115 -9.06 -6.74 3.74
CA TRP A 115 -8.42 -7.05 5.03
C TRP A 115 -9.36 -7.83 5.96
N ALA A 116 -10.62 -7.42 6.03
CA ALA A 116 -11.63 -8.11 6.84
C ALA A 116 -11.89 -9.55 6.34
N GLU A 117 -11.83 -9.78 5.03
CA GLU A 117 -12.01 -11.08 4.41
C GLU A 117 -10.73 -11.95 4.38
N ALA A 118 -9.56 -11.33 4.57
CA ALA A 118 -8.25 -11.98 4.46
C ALA A 118 -8.08 -13.18 5.40
N GLU A 119 -8.70 -13.13 6.58
CA GLU A 119 -8.63 -14.25 7.53
C GLU A 119 -9.38 -15.49 7.05
N ALA A 120 -10.42 -15.30 6.28
CA ALA A 120 -11.27 -16.38 5.79
C ALA A 120 -10.82 -16.96 4.44
N GLU A 121 -9.93 -16.24 3.73
CA GLU A 121 -9.42 -16.61 2.40
C GLU A 121 -7.88 -16.64 2.41
N PRO A 122 -7.25 -17.82 2.54
CA PRO A 122 -5.78 -17.94 2.65
C PRO A 122 -5.01 -17.30 1.49
N GLY A 123 -5.51 -17.39 0.25
CA GLY A 123 -4.89 -16.77 -0.92
C GLY A 123 -4.87 -15.25 -0.85
N VAL A 124 -5.95 -14.64 -0.36
CA VAL A 124 -6.03 -13.18 -0.12
C VAL A 124 -5.06 -12.77 0.98
N ARG A 125 -5.02 -13.50 2.09
CA ARG A 125 -4.08 -13.24 3.19
C ARG A 125 -2.63 -13.27 2.71
N GLU A 126 -2.23 -14.34 2.06
CA GLU A 126 -0.86 -14.52 1.56
C GLU A 126 -0.45 -13.36 0.65
N MET A 127 -1.37 -12.88 -0.14
CA MET A 127 -1.16 -11.76 -1.01
C MET A 127 -0.98 -10.43 -0.27
N LEU A 128 -1.87 -10.12 0.66
CA LEU A 128 -1.75 -8.91 1.48
C LEU A 128 -0.42 -8.90 2.24
N VAL A 129 0.02 -10.06 2.74
CA VAL A 129 1.33 -10.21 3.37
C VAL A 129 2.45 -9.93 2.37
N ARG A 130 2.44 -10.53 1.17
CA ARG A 130 3.45 -10.27 0.13
C ARG A 130 3.48 -8.81 -0.30
N ARG A 131 2.31 -8.18 -0.44
CA ARG A 131 2.21 -6.76 -0.74
C ARG A 131 2.82 -5.91 0.37
N ARG A 132 2.46 -6.19 1.62
CA ARG A 132 3.02 -5.49 2.79
C ARG A 132 4.54 -5.61 2.82
N GLU A 133 5.09 -6.80 2.65
CA GLU A 133 6.55 -7.01 2.65
C GLU A 133 7.26 -6.24 1.52
N ARG A 134 6.65 -6.10 0.34
CA ARG A 134 7.19 -5.25 -0.73
C ARG A 134 7.25 -3.77 -0.32
N LEU A 135 6.19 -3.27 0.30
CA LEU A 135 6.12 -1.88 0.76
C LEU A 135 7.08 -1.62 1.93
N VAL A 136 7.17 -2.56 2.88
CA VAL A 136 8.16 -2.52 3.97
C VAL A 136 9.58 -2.51 3.39
N GLY A 137 9.85 -3.37 2.40
CA GLY A 137 11.14 -3.42 1.72
C GLY A 137 11.52 -2.09 1.05
N ALA A 138 10.56 -1.43 0.39
CA ALA A 138 10.80 -0.11 -0.20
C ALA A 138 11.10 0.96 0.87
N ALA A 139 10.34 1.00 1.96
CA ALA A 139 10.59 1.90 3.08
C ALA A 139 11.92 1.59 3.77
N HIS A 140 12.25 0.31 3.95
CA HIS A 140 13.53 -0.14 4.52
C HIS A 140 14.71 0.38 3.68
N MET A 141 14.67 0.19 2.36
CA MET A 141 15.74 0.69 1.47
C MET A 141 15.91 2.20 1.57
N LEU A 142 14.81 2.96 1.63
CA LEU A 142 14.84 4.40 1.75
C LEU A 142 15.49 4.86 3.07
N ILE A 143 15.15 4.23 4.20
CA ILE A 143 15.67 4.54 5.52
C ILE A 143 17.13 4.09 5.63
N GLN A 144 17.47 2.89 5.13
CA GLN A 144 18.83 2.35 5.12
C GLN A 144 19.79 3.23 4.31
N ASP A 145 19.32 3.81 3.21
CA ASP A 145 20.07 4.78 2.42
C ASP A 145 20.40 6.03 3.26
N GLY A 146 19.43 6.54 4.02
CA GLY A 146 19.67 7.64 4.95
C GLY A 146 20.68 7.31 6.06
N VAL A 147 20.68 6.07 6.55
CA VAL A 147 21.70 5.61 7.53
C VAL A 147 23.09 5.54 6.85
N SER A 148 23.16 4.99 5.65
CA SER A 148 24.43 4.85 4.92
C SER A 148 25.05 6.19 4.52
N GLN A 149 24.21 7.20 4.28
CA GLN A 149 24.65 8.57 3.98
C GLN A 149 24.94 9.41 5.24
N GLY A 150 24.72 8.87 6.44
CA GLY A 150 24.91 9.57 7.70
C GLY A 150 23.82 10.58 8.04
N GLU A 151 22.71 10.59 7.33
CA GLU A 151 21.55 11.43 7.62
C GLU A 151 20.74 10.91 8.82
N LEU A 152 20.79 9.61 9.05
CA LEU A 152 20.18 8.90 10.17
C LEU A 152 21.24 8.13 10.96
N PRO A 153 21.06 7.95 12.27
CA PRO A 153 22.06 7.30 13.11
C PRO A 153 22.18 5.80 12.82
N ALA A 154 23.40 5.26 12.94
CA ALA A 154 23.70 3.85 12.68
C ALA A 154 23.03 2.87 13.67
N TRP A 155 22.61 3.33 14.85
CA TRP A 155 21.91 2.52 15.84
C TRP A 155 20.41 2.31 15.53
N LEU A 156 19.86 3.00 14.53
CA LEU A 156 18.44 2.97 14.20
C LEU A 156 18.00 1.55 13.80
N ASP A 157 16.91 1.07 14.38
CA ASP A 157 16.25 -0.15 13.92
C ASP A 157 15.49 0.12 12.62
N VAL A 158 16.19 -0.02 11.50
CA VAL A 158 15.67 0.29 10.15
C VAL A 158 14.41 -0.53 9.83
N ASP A 159 14.40 -1.82 10.18
CA ASP A 159 13.24 -2.68 9.92
C ASP A 159 12.03 -2.29 10.78
N GLY A 160 12.24 -2.04 12.07
CA GLY A 160 11.20 -1.55 12.97
C GLY A 160 10.59 -0.22 12.53
N ILE A 161 11.42 0.73 12.12
CA ILE A 161 10.96 2.04 11.62
C ILE A 161 10.22 1.90 10.29
N ALA A 162 10.70 1.07 9.36
CA ALA A 162 10.01 0.83 8.09
C ALA A 162 8.60 0.25 8.30
N ARG A 163 8.47 -0.71 9.22
CA ARG A 163 7.17 -1.30 9.59
C ARG A 163 6.26 -0.29 10.30
N ALA A 164 6.79 0.53 11.20
CA ALA A 164 6.03 1.58 11.88
C ALA A 164 5.57 2.67 10.90
N PHE A 165 6.42 3.06 9.95
CA PHE A 165 6.09 4.01 8.90
C PHE A 165 4.91 3.51 8.05
N LEU A 166 4.96 2.25 7.63
CA LEU A 166 3.86 1.67 6.86
C LEU A 166 2.57 1.56 7.67
N ALA A 167 2.65 1.18 8.97
CA ALA A 167 1.49 1.15 9.85
C ALA A 167 0.85 2.53 10.03
N MET A 168 1.66 3.60 10.05
CA MET A 168 1.15 4.98 10.03
C MET A 168 0.37 5.26 8.75
N LEU A 169 0.90 4.90 7.58
CA LEU A 169 0.20 5.08 6.30
C LEU A 169 -1.13 4.31 6.26
N ASP A 170 -1.15 3.06 6.72
CA ASP A 170 -2.39 2.27 6.84
C ASP A 170 -3.41 2.98 7.77
N GLY A 171 -2.95 3.58 8.87
CA GLY A 171 -3.78 4.37 9.77
C GLY A 171 -4.36 5.64 9.12
N LEU A 172 -3.62 6.30 8.23
CA LEU A 172 -4.13 7.45 7.47
C LEU A 172 -5.26 7.05 6.51
N LEU A 173 -5.16 5.87 5.88
CA LEU A 173 -6.23 5.32 5.06
C LEU A 173 -7.50 5.07 5.89
N LEU A 174 -7.36 4.46 7.06
CA LEU A 174 -8.49 4.22 7.95
C LEU A 174 -9.18 5.54 8.36
N GLN A 175 -8.40 6.54 8.75
CA GLN A 175 -8.93 7.87 9.09
C GLN A 175 -9.68 8.53 7.91
N ARG A 176 -9.21 8.34 6.68
CA ARG A 176 -9.90 8.85 5.48
C ARG A 176 -11.29 8.22 5.35
N VAL A 177 -11.38 6.90 5.53
CA VAL A 177 -12.65 6.17 5.46
C VAL A 177 -13.61 6.57 6.58
N GLU A 178 -13.11 6.67 7.83
CA GLU A 178 -13.90 7.08 8.98
C GLU A 178 -14.43 8.51 8.86
N ALA A 179 -13.62 9.43 8.37
CA ALA A 179 -13.98 10.84 8.24
C ALA A 179 -14.91 11.12 7.05
N GLY A 180 -14.92 10.28 6.02
CA GLY A 180 -15.72 10.47 4.81
C GLY A 180 -15.56 11.88 4.22
N ALA A 181 -16.66 12.57 3.99
CA ALA A 181 -16.68 13.93 3.44
C ALA A 181 -16.04 15.01 4.37
N ALA A 182 -15.80 14.68 5.64
CA ALA A 182 -15.11 15.57 6.58
C ALA A 182 -13.58 15.46 6.49
N TYR A 183 -13.04 14.50 5.74
CA TYR A 183 -11.60 14.36 5.54
C TYR A 183 -10.99 15.62 4.92
N ARG A 184 -9.81 15.99 5.42
CA ARG A 184 -9.05 17.15 4.93
C ARG A 184 -7.61 16.70 4.64
N PRO A 185 -7.27 16.39 3.36
CA PRO A 185 -5.95 15.90 2.98
C PRO A 185 -4.81 16.80 3.46
N ALA A 186 -4.95 18.11 3.29
CA ALA A 186 -3.93 19.08 3.71
C ALA A 186 -3.68 19.08 5.23
N ASP A 187 -4.72 18.88 6.04
CA ASP A 187 -4.58 18.80 7.50
C ASP A 187 -3.90 17.49 7.91
N THR A 188 -4.24 16.40 7.24
CA THR A 188 -3.65 15.09 7.48
C THR A 188 -2.17 15.09 7.10
N LEU A 189 -1.83 15.65 5.92
CA LEU A 189 -0.44 15.80 5.47
C LEU A 189 0.38 16.63 6.49
N ARG A 190 -0.14 17.76 6.91
CA ARG A 190 0.53 18.63 7.88
C ARG A 190 0.82 17.92 9.21
N ARG A 191 -0.15 17.13 9.72
CA ARG A 191 0.01 16.37 10.98
C ARG A 191 1.00 15.22 10.82
N ALA A 192 0.92 14.47 9.74
CA ALA A 192 1.81 13.35 9.46
C ALA A 192 3.27 13.81 9.25
N THR A 193 3.49 14.90 8.53
CA THR A 193 4.82 15.49 8.33
C THR A 193 5.37 16.09 9.62
N ALA A 194 4.56 16.76 10.43
CA ALA A 194 4.99 17.28 11.73
C ALA A 194 5.43 16.13 12.68
N MET A 195 4.71 15.01 12.69
CA MET A 195 5.12 13.83 13.47
C MET A 195 6.45 13.26 12.94
N LEU A 196 6.62 13.15 11.62
CA LEU A 196 7.87 12.72 11.01
C LEU A 196 9.04 13.63 11.42
N ASP A 197 8.84 14.95 11.41
CA ASP A 197 9.87 15.92 11.82
C ASP A 197 10.32 15.74 13.26
N VAL A 198 9.38 15.48 14.17
CA VAL A 198 9.69 15.17 15.59
C VAL A 198 10.51 13.87 15.68
N LEU A 199 10.12 12.82 14.96
CA LEU A 199 10.84 11.54 14.96
C LEU A 199 12.25 11.69 14.38
N LEU A 200 12.41 12.43 13.28
CA LEU A 200 13.72 12.69 12.67
C LEU A 200 14.61 13.56 13.57
N ALA A 201 14.05 14.53 14.28
CA ALA A 201 14.78 15.34 15.26
C ALA A 201 15.23 14.49 16.44
N ALA A 202 14.37 13.62 16.98
CA ALA A 202 14.70 12.70 18.05
C ALA A 202 15.77 11.67 17.64
N ALA A 203 15.72 11.17 16.40
CA ALA A 203 16.70 10.26 15.85
C ALA A 203 18.11 10.90 15.69
N ARG A 204 18.17 12.21 15.45
CA ARG A 204 19.43 12.97 15.32
C ARG A 204 19.99 13.45 16.65
N ALA A 205 19.13 13.60 17.67
CA ALA A 205 19.60 13.80 19.03
C ALA A 205 20.39 12.55 19.49
N ASP A 206 21.42 12.72 20.31
CA ASP A 206 22.25 11.62 20.80
C ASP A 206 21.34 10.46 21.24
N GLY A 207 21.55 9.31 20.61
CA GLY A 207 20.73 8.12 20.82
C GLY A 207 20.72 7.69 22.28
N PRO A 208 19.81 6.82 22.70
CA PRO A 208 19.77 6.31 24.06
C PRO A 208 21.15 5.75 24.44
N ALA A 209 21.66 6.15 25.58
CA ALA A 209 22.99 5.76 26.09
C ALA A 209 23.16 4.23 26.19
N GLU A 210 22.06 3.49 26.08
CA GLU A 210 21.99 2.03 25.95
C GLU A 210 20.85 1.68 25.00
N ALA A 211 21.19 1.07 23.88
CA ALA A 211 20.16 0.48 23.02
C ALA A 211 19.41 -0.59 23.84
N PRO A 212 18.06 -0.55 23.91
CA PRO A 212 17.33 -1.60 24.59
C PRO A 212 17.71 -2.95 23.98
N ALA A 213 18.13 -3.89 24.84
CA ALA A 213 18.49 -5.23 24.39
C ALA A 213 17.36 -5.76 23.50
N ARG A 214 17.70 -6.16 22.26
CA ARG A 214 16.74 -6.76 21.34
C ARG A 214 16.01 -7.88 22.09
N PRO A 215 14.67 -7.84 22.22
CA PRO A 215 13.96 -8.96 22.79
C PRO A 215 14.31 -10.20 21.95
N ALA A 216 14.83 -11.25 22.61
CA ALA A 216 15.11 -12.50 21.96
C ALA A 216 13.87 -12.90 21.17
N ALA A 217 14.03 -13.22 19.88
CA ALA A 217 12.93 -13.62 19.01
C ALA A 217 12.18 -14.76 19.71
N ALA A 218 11.03 -14.43 20.30
CA ALA A 218 10.14 -15.43 20.85
C ALA A 218 9.62 -16.23 19.67
N GLY A 219 10.20 -17.43 19.50
CA GLY A 219 9.72 -18.37 18.52
C GLY A 219 8.22 -18.59 18.75
N HIS A 220 7.39 -18.14 17.83
CA HIS A 220 5.99 -18.53 17.83
C HIS A 220 5.94 -20.06 17.67
N PRO A 221 5.37 -20.79 18.61
CA PRO A 221 5.14 -22.22 18.41
C PRO A 221 4.14 -22.37 17.26
N VAL A 222 4.61 -22.97 16.18
CA VAL A 222 3.72 -23.47 15.11
C VAL A 222 2.80 -24.48 15.78
N ALA A 223 1.52 -24.18 15.93
CA ALA A 223 0.52 -25.13 16.40
C ALA A 223 0.48 -26.30 15.43
N ALA A 224 0.78 -27.50 15.92
CA ALA A 224 0.64 -28.72 15.16
C ALA A 224 -0.85 -28.96 14.83
N PRO A 225 -1.15 -29.48 13.61
CA PRO A 225 -2.52 -29.82 13.26
C PRO A 225 -3.00 -30.98 14.16
N SER A 226 -4.11 -30.77 14.84
CA SER A 226 -4.81 -31.82 15.57
C SER A 226 -5.33 -32.85 14.55
N ALA A 227 -5.05 -34.11 14.82
CA ALA A 227 -5.51 -35.27 14.08
C ALA A 227 -7.04 -35.46 14.18
#